data_dfd21a15979f240774f5a27cf0579e3d
#
_entry.id   dfd21a15979f240774f5a27cf0579e3d
#
_cell.length_a   1.000
_cell.length_b   1.000
_cell.length_c   1.000
_cell.angle_alpha   90.00
_cell.angle_beta   90.00
_cell.angle_gamma   90.00
#
_symmetry.space_group_name_H-M   'P 1'
#
loop_
_entity.id
_entity.type
_entity.pdbx_description
1 polymer ?
#
loop_
_entity_poly.entity_id
_entity_poly.type
_entity_poly.pdbx_seq_one_letter_code
_entity_poly.pdbx_strand_id
1 'polypeptide(L)'
;VFRKSGGLPGRLLQHQLHMQDSSSPIRIKVIRKSTKASPDETDSLLWDGCLFCTDAAMTDYDWVLVYDEFPRHDIGTIRNETEPLLCPPDQTILITVEPPSIKIYSRAYTRQFGTVLTTHSPTDLPHPNHTLGRGCLEWLYIKPMQEILDQKEFPKTKMLSTICSAKQHTHTMHKMRYDLTRYLADRLPELDWFGHGIREIDNKTVAMDDYKYHLCVENHLEPHHWTEKLSDAFVAMTLPFYAGDPRXXXXXXXXPESIIPVPINDPGKAFEIIRKAMDDGEYEKRLPAIREARCLVLEKYNMFAQTATVIHNHRGTGIVRPGAVLKGRHVLRKNPVNAVRELIDTLAYKIRSRKKRKISPPA
;
A
#
# COMPACT_ATOMS: atom_id res chain seq x y z
N VAL A 1 -38.70 -18.21 -6.25
CA VAL A 1 -37.91 -17.97 -7.45
C VAL A 1 -36.54 -17.43 -7.04
N PHE A 2 -35.59 -18.32 -6.82
CA PHE A 2 -34.22 -17.92 -6.46
C PHE A 2 -33.47 -17.57 -7.75
N ARG A 3 -33.09 -16.31 -7.93
CA ARG A 3 -32.11 -15.93 -8.94
C ARG A 3 -30.75 -16.43 -8.47
N LYS A 4 -30.16 -17.33 -9.24
CA LYS A 4 -28.74 -17.71 -9.06
C LYS A 4 -27.87 -16.49 -9.28
N SER A 5 -27.27 -15.96 -8.22
CA SER A 5 -26.18 -14.99 -8.34
C SER A 5 -24.95 -15.76 -8.84
N GLY A 6 -24.74 -15.71 -10.13
CA GLY A 6 -23.57 -16.29 -10.78
C GLY A 6 -22.30 -15.57 -10.38
N GLY A 7 -21.31 -16.35 -10.03
CA GLY A 7 -20.07 -15.97 -9.42
C GLY A 7 -19.19 -14.96 -10.13
N LEU A 8 -18.33 -14.35 -9.36
CA LEU A 8 -17.25 -13.48 -9.78
C LEU A 8 -15.85 -14.08 -9.48
N PRO A 9 -15.53 -15.30 -9.97
CA PRO A 9 -14.11 -15.62 -10.11
C PRO A 9 -13.62 -15.54 -11.56
N GLY A 10 -14.48 -15.14 -12.49
CA GLY A 10 -14.16 -15.22 -13.91
C GLY A 10 -13.48 -14.00 -14.51
N ARG A 11 -13.49 -12.85 -13.84
CA ARG A 11 -12.98 -11.61 -14.46
C ARG A 11 -11.46 -11.51 -14.48
N LEU A 12 -10.79 -11.91 -13.41
CA LEU A 12 -9.30 -11.89 -13.38
C LEU A 12 -8.71 -12.89 -14.38
N LEU A 13 -9.27 -14.08 -14.43
CA LEU A 13 -8.88 -15.10 -15.44
C LEU A 13 -9.23 -14.61 -16.87
N GLN A 14 -10.36 -13.92 -17.04
CA GLN A 14 -10.73 -13.35 -18.34
C GLN A 14 -9.80 -12.19 -18.74
N HIS A 15 -9.35 -11.35 -17.81
CA HIS A 15 -8.37 -10.30 -18.12
C HIS A 15 -7.01 -10.88 -18.51
N GLN A 16 -6.59 -11.98 -17.90
CA GLN A 16 -5.37 -12.68 -18.32
C GLN A 16 -5.55 -13.44 -19.64
N LEU A 17 -6.76 -13.91 -19.94
CA LEU A 17 -7.07 -14.69 -21.14
C LEU A 17 -7.43 -13.83 -22.37
N HIS A 18 -7.88 -12.58 -22.17
CA HIS A 18 -8.18 -11.68 -23.27
C HIS A 18 -6.94 -10.99 -23.88
N MET A 19 -5.74 -11.31 -23.37
CA MET A 19 -4.47 -10.83 -23.92
C MET A 19 -3.94 -11.68 -25.08
N GLN A 20 -4.85 -12.20 -25.93
CA GLN A 20 -4.46 -12.78 -27.22
C GLN A 20 -4.59 -11.75 -28.37
N ASP A 21 -4.72 -10.47 -28.05
CA ASP A 21 -4.56 -9.43 -29.07
C ASP A 21 -3.05 -9.18 -29.23
N SER A 22 -2.59 -9.14 -30.44
CA SER A 22 -1.20 -9.24 -30.90
C SER A 22 -0.31 -8.01 -30.60
N SER A 23 -0.67 -7.19 -29.62
CA SER A 23 0.17 -6.06 -29.21
C SER A 23 1.15 -6.47 -28.12
N SER A 24 2.42 -6.11 -28.28
CA SER A 24 3.43 -6.29 -27.23
C SER A 24 3.01 -5.55 -25.96
N PRO A 25 3.29 -6.12 -24.78
CA PRO A 25 2.92 -5.45 -23.54
C PRO A 25 3.66 -4.12 -23.36
N ILE A 26 3.02 -3.16 -22.71
CA ILE A 26 3.65 -1.90 -22.31
C ILE A 26 4.68 -2.22 -21.22
N ARG A 27 5.93 -1.90 -21.46
CA ARG A 27 7.05 -2.27 -20.57
C ARG A 27 7.36 -1.16 -19.58
N ILE A 28 7.39 -1.50 -18.31
CA ILE A 28 7.56 -0.55 -17.20
C ILE A 28 8.80 -0.93 -16.39
N LYS A 29 9.79 -0.06 -16.38
CA LYS A 29 10.95 -0.21 -15.49
C LYS A 29 10.55 0.28 -14.09
N VAL A 30 10.63 -0.61 -13.10
CA VAL A 30 10.29 -0.29 -11.69
C VAL A 30 11.58 -0.01 -10.93
N ILE A 31 11.71 1.20 -10.41
CA ILE A 31 12.85 1.62 -9.57
C ILE A 31 12.34 1.71 -8.13
N ARG A 32 13.05 1.06 -7.20
CA ARG A 32 12.72 1.09 -5.77
C ARG A 32 14.00 1.12 -4.91
N LYS A 33 13.85 1.64 -3.71
CA LYS A 33 14.96 1.84 -2.76
C LYS A 33 15.64 0.52 -2.38
N SER A 34 14.85 -0.51 -2.11
CA SER A 34 15.36 -1.83 -1.74
C SER A 34 15.48 -2.73 -2.95
N THR A 35 16.65 -3.32 -3.09
CA THR A 35 16.92 -4.34 -4.11
C THR A 35 16.84 -5.75 -3.54
N LYS A 36 16.42 -5.89 -2.28
CA LYS A 36 16.17 -7.23 -1.74
C LYS A 36 14.98 -7.82 -2.47
N ALA A 37 15.29 -8.78 -3.31
CA ALA A 37 14.28 -9.61 -3.95
C ALA A 37 13.47 -10.32 -2.86
N SER A 38 12.17 -10.35 -3.02
CA SER A 38 11.37 -11.37 -2.34
C SER A 38 11.85 -12.74 -2.85
N PRO A 39 11.86 -13.78 -2.02
CA PRO A 39 12.34 -15.10 -2.47
C PRO A 39 11.64 -15.65 -3.72
N ASP A 40 10.47 -15.12 -4.03
CA ASP A 40 9.65 -15.56 -5.18
C ASP A 40 9.57 -14.50 -6.30
N GLU A 41 10.43 -13.48 -6.29
CA GLU A 41 10.37 -12.46 -7.34
C GLU A 41 10.84 -13.03 -8.68
N THR A 42 9.88 -13.31 -9.53
CA THR A 42 10.11 -13.16 -10.96
C THR A 42 10.46 -11.68 -11.18
N ASP A 43 11.50 -11.40 -11.93
CA ASP A 43 11.94 -10.03 -12.21
C ASP A 43 10.87 -9.21 -12.94
N SER A 44 9.73 -9.81 -13.25
CA SER A 44 8.66 -9.17 -13.99
C SER A 44 7.27 -9.72 -13.62
N LEU A 45 6.28 -8.85 -13.68
CA LEU A 45 4.87 -9.19 -13.47
C LEU A 45 4.02 -8.55 -14.58
N LEU A 46 3.24 -9.37 -15.27
CA LEU A 46 2.29 -8.88 -16.28
C LEU A 46 0.94 -8.58 -15.60
N TRP A 47 0.45 -7.36 -15.78
CA TRP A 47 -0.82 -6.90 -15.20
C TRP A 47 -1.52 -5.99 -16.21
N ASP A 48 -2.71 -6.38 -16.68
CA ASP A 48 -3.56 -5.56 -17.57
C ASP A 48 -2.78 -4.98 -18.76
N GLY A 49 -1.99 -5.82 -19.46
CA GLY A 49 -1.19 -5.40 -20.60
C GLY A 49 0.08 -4.62 -20.27
N CYS A 50 0.38 -4.43 -18.98
CA CYS A 50 1.56 -3.74 -18.48
C CYS A 50 2.54 -4.75 -17.88
N LEU A 51 3.75 -4.81 -18.39
CA LEU A 51 4.82 -5.68 -17.88
C LEU A 51 5.71 -4.87 -16.93
N PHE A 52 5.52 -5.05 -15.64
CA PHE A 52 6.32 -4.42 -14.59
C PHE A 52 7.61 -5.21 -14.38
N CYS A 53 8.75 -4.58 -14.54
CA CYS A 53 10.05 -5.24 -14.46
C CYS A 53 10.95 -4.53 -13.44
N THR A 54 11.51 -5.29 -12.49
CA THR A 54 12.40 -4.76 -11.45
C THR A 54 13.88 -4.83 -11.82
N ASP A 55 14.21 -5.32 -13.03
CA ASP A 55 15.60 -5.34 -13.49
C ASP A 55 16.12 -3.91 -13.64
N ALA A 56 17.04 -3.53 -12.77
CA ALA A 56 17.65 -2.21 -12.78
C ALA A 56 18.50 -1.93 -14.02
N ALA A 57 18.90 -2.98 -14.77
CA ALA A 57 19.68 -2.84 -16.01
C ALA A 57 18.79 -2.66 -17.26
N MET A 58 17.48 -2.79 -17.12
CA MET A 58 16.54 -2.67 -18.23
C MET A 58 16.67 -1.31 -18.92
N THR A 59 16.86 -1.34 -20.26
CA THR A 59 16.95 -0.13 -21.10
C THR A 59 15.83 -0.06 -22.13
N ASP A 60 15.10 -1.13 -22.32
CA ASP A 60 14.04 -1.26 -23.33
C ASP A 60 12.68 -1.21 -22.61
N TYR A 61 12.22 0.02 -22.35
CA TYR A 61 10.97 0.27 -21.60
C TYR A 61 10.20 1.46 -22.20
N ASP A 62 8.90 1.45 -22.00
CA ASP A 62 7.98 2.51 -22.40
C ASP A 62 7.73 3.51 -21.27
N TRP A 63 7.79 3.04 -20.01
CA TRP A 63 7.50 3.82 -18.81
C TRP A 63 8.54 3.57 -17.72
N VAL A 64 8.71 4.56 -16.85
CA VAL A 64 9.45 4.40 -15.59
C VAL A 64 8.50 4.63 -14.41
N LEU A 65 8.48 3.68 -13.49
CA LEU A 65 7.77 3.78 -12.21
C LEU A 65 8.81 3.85 -11.09
N VAL A 66 8.80 4.93 -10.32
CA VAL A 66 9.64 5.04 -9.12
C VAL A 66 8.75 4.82 -7.90
N TYR A 67 9.06 3.76 -7.14
CA TYR A 67 8.36 3.41 -5.91
C TYR A 67 9.10 4.03 -4.73
N ASP A 68 8.63 5.16 -4.25
CA ASP A 68 9.16 5.98 -3.15
C ASP A 68 10.47 6.70 -3.48
N GLU A 69 11.58 5.98 -3.59
CA GLU A 69 12.93 6.56 -3.74
C GLU A 69 13.83 5.68 -4.59
N PHE A 70 14.90 6.27 -5.03
CA PHE A 70 16.01 5.60 -5.73
C PHE A 70 16.84 4.78 -4.74
N PRO A 71 17.48 3.69 -5.22
CA PRO A 71 18.49 2.98 -4.42
C PRO A 71 19.67 3.91 -4.14
N ARG A 72 20.30 3.75 -2.96
CA ARG A 72 21.43 4.57 -2.50
C ARG A 72 22.78 4.11 -3.06
N HIS A 73 22.80 3.02 -3.81
CA HIS A 73 23.98 2.42 -4.41
C HIS A 73 23.78 2.28 -5.90
N ASP A 74 24.87 2.27 -6.64
CA ASP A 74 24.86 2.08 -8.08
C ASP A 74 24.39 0.67 -8.42
N ILE A 75 23.38 0.57 -9.30
CA ILE A 75 22.84 -0.71 -9.75
C ILE A 75 22.23 -0.55 -11.15
N GLY A 76 22.48 -1.52 -12.05
CA GLY A 76 21.96 -1.48 -13.41
C GLY A 76 22.40 -0.24 -14.15
N THR A 77 21.46 0.57 -14.61
CA THR A 77 21.70 1.87 -15.26
C THR A 77 21.77 3.03 -14.27
N ILE A 78 21.37 2.80 -13.03
CA ILE A 78 21.31 3.85 -12.01
C ILE A 78 22.72 4.14 -11.48
N ARG A 79 23.15 5.39 -11.57
CA ARG A 79 24.45 5.87 -11.07
C ARG A 79 24.26 7.10 -10.22
N ASN A 80 24.80 7.07 -8.99
CA ASN A 80 24.68 8.21 -8.04
C ASN A 80 23.23 8.69 -7.88
N GLU A 81 22.29 7.77 -7.69
CA GLU A 81 20.85 8.03 -7.61
C GLU A 81 20.32 8.82 -8.84
N THR A 82 20.86 8.55 -10.02
CA THR A 82 20.42 9.18 -11.29
C THR A 82 20.14 8.10 -12.32
N GLU A 83 19.02 8.18 -12.98
CA GLU A 83 18.61 7.26 -14.06
C GLU A 83 18.50 8.03 -15.37
N PRO A 84 19.28 7.66 -16.41
CA PRO A 84 19.04 8.19 -17.75
C PRO A 84 17.66 7.80 -18.24
N LEU A 85 16.90 8.76 -18.75
CA LEU A 85 15.50 8.53 -19.14
C LEU A 85 15.44 8.22 -20.63
N LEU A 86 15.02 7.00 -20.98
CA LEU A 86 14.93 6.53 -22.35
C LEU A 86 13.49 6.54 -22.89
N CYS A 87 12.52 6.91 -22.05
CA CYS A 87 11.12 7.14 -22.45
C CYS A 87 10.78 8.63 -22.35
N PRO A 88 9.61 9.05 -22.89
CA PRO A 88 9.17 10.45 -22.72
C PRO A 88 9.05 10.83 -21.24
N PRO A 89 9.46 12.05 -20.83
CA PRO A 89 9.37 12.48 -19.43
C PRO A 89 7.96 12.43 -18.85
N ASP A 90 6.92 12.60 -19.66
CA ASP A 90 5.53 12.49 -19.23
C ASP A 90 5.09 11.03 -19.01
N GLN A 91 5.90 10.06 -19.42
CA GLN A 91 5.69 8.62 -19.17
C GLN A 91 6.49 8.15 -17.93
N THR A 92 6.49 8.96 -16.90
CA THR A 92 7.13 8.63 -15.62
C THR A 92 6.13 8.77 -14.48
N ILE A 93 6.13 7.83 -13.55
CA ILE A 93 5.21 7.81 -12.42
C ILE A 93 6.01 7.71 -11.11
N LEU A 94 5.67 8.56 -10.15
CA LEU A 94 6.14 8.42 -8.77
C LEU A 94 4.98 7.89 -7.92
N ILE A 95 5.21 6.79 -7.20
CA ILE A 95 4.32 6.34 -6.12
C ILE A 95 4.93 6.77 -4.80
N THR A 96 4.18 7.54 -3.99
CA THR A 96 4.62 7.89 -2.64
C THR A 96 4.16 6.81 -1.66
N VAL A 97 5.03 6.41 -0.75
CA VAL A 97 4.78 5.32 0.18
C VAL A 97 4.44 5.83 1.58
N GLU A 98 5.23 6.79 2.07
CA GLU A 98 5.08 7.29 3.43
C GLU A 98 4.03 8.41 3.51
N PRO A 99 3.24 8.47 4.60
CA PRO A 99 2.29 9.56 4.77
C PRO A 99 3.01 10.90 5.04
N PRO A 100 2.32 12.04 4.84
CA PRO A 100 2.96 13.35 5.00
C PRO A 100 3.46 13.64 6.41
N SER A 101 2.94 12.96 7.41
CA SER A 101 3.43 13.05 8.81
C SER A 101 4.84 12.48 8.98
N ILE A 102 5.26 11.58 8.09
CA ILE A 102 6.57 10.93 8.11
C ILE A 102 7.51 11.54 7.07
N LYS A 103 7.01 11.76 5.86
CA LYS A 103 7.87 12.16 4.74
C LYS A 103 7.18 13.19 3.86
N ILE A 104 7.84 14.32 3.69
CA ILE A 104 7.43 15.33 2.71
C ILE A 104 8.25 15.09 1.43
N TYR A 105 7.55 14.91 0.34
CA TYR A 105 8.16 14.78 -0.98
C TYR A 105 8.29 16.18 -1.57
N SER A 106 9.53 16.67 -1.67
CA SER A 106 9.79 18.04 -2.13
C SER A 106 9.31 18.26 -3.57
N ARG A 107 8.90 19.48 -3.87
CA ARG A 107 8.49 19.86 -5.23
C ARG A 107 9.59 19.64 -6.26
N ALA A 108 10.85 19.81 -5.86
CA ALA A 108 11.99 19.53 -6.75
C ALA A 108 12.05 18.07 -7.15
N TYR A 109 11.64 17.16 -6.25
CA TYR A 109 11.59 15.73 -6.53
C TYR A 109 10.36 15.35 -7.35
N THR A 110 9.19 15.77 -6.91
CA THR A 110 7.92 15.34 -7.53
C THR A 110 7.72 15.86 -8.95
N ARG A 111 8.13 17.10 -9.23
CA ARG A 111 7.91 17.76 -10.53
C ARG A 111 8.70 17.16 -11.69
N GLN A 112 9.67 16.26 -11.45
CA GLN A 112 10.35 15.54 -12.52
C GLN A 112 9.48 14.44 -13.14
N PHE A 113 8.42 14.05 -12.46
CA PHE A 113 7.56 12.95 -12.90
C PHE A 113 6.36 13.48 -13.69
N GLY A 114 5.94 12.71 -14.69
CA GLY A 114 4.73 13.01 -15.46
C GLY A 114 3.46 12.92 -14.62
N THR A 115 3.43 11.96 -13.68
CA THR A 115 2.29 11.74 -12.76
C THR A 115 2.80 11.36 -11.38
N VAL A 116 2.08 11.80 -10.35
CA VAL A 116 2.32 11.35 -8.97
C VAL A 116 1.07 10.62 -8.46
N LEU A 117 1.24 9.35 -8.11
CA LEU A 117 0.22 8.50 -7.51
C LEU A 117 0.47 8.47 -6.00
N THR A 118 -0.44 9.04 -5.21
CA THR A 118 -0.16 9.38 -3.81
C THR A 118 -1.42 9.37 -2.94
N THR A 119 -1.25 9.12 -1.65
CA THR A 119 -2.31 9.31 -0.65
C THR A 119 -2.26 10.72 -0.02
N HIS A 120 -1.24 11.51 -0.32
CA HIS A 120 -1.17 12.90 0.14
C HIS A 120 -2.26 13.74 -0.52
N SER A 121 -2.79 14.72 0.20
CA SER A 121 -3.74 15.66 -0.37
C SER A 121 -3.06 16.54 -1.44
N PRO A 122 -3.80 17.08 -2.42
CA PRO A 122 -3.21 18.02 -3.39
C PRO A 122 -2.59 19.27 -2.73
N THR A 123 -3.02 19.63 -1.54
CA THR A 123 -2.43 20.74 -0.77
C THR A 123 -1.06 20.35 -0.21
N ASP A 124 -0.89 19.10 0.22
CA ASP A 124 0.36 18.63 0.83
C ASP A 124 1.37 18.18 -0.21
N LEU A 125 0.89 17.71 -1.37
CA LEU A 125 1.73 17.34 -2.51
C LEU A 125 1.12 17.92 -3.78
N PRO A 126 1.32 19.21 -4.07
CA PRO A 126 0.81 19.81 -5.29
C PRO A 126 1.57 19.32 -6.53
N HIS A 127 0.82 18.83 -7.51
CA HIS A 127 1.36 18.33 -8.78
C HIS A 127 0.28 18.46 -9.86
N PRO A 128 0.63 18.87 -11.10
CA PRO A 128 -0.37 19.04 -12.16
C PRO A 128 -1.14 17.75 -12.46
N ASN A 129 -0.46 16.61 -12.43
CA ASN A 129 -1.09 15.30 -12.61
C ASN A 129 -1.05 14.52 -11.28
N HIS A 130 -1.69 15.10 -10.27
CA HIS A 130 -1.87 14.46 -8.96
C HIS A 130 -2.99 13.42 -9.08
N THR A 131 -2.68 12.16 -8.81
CA THR A 131 -3.65 11.06 -8.78
C THR A 131 -3.74 10.53 -7.36
N LEU A 132 -4.93 10.57 -6.80
CA LEU A 132 -5.15 10.03 -5.46
C LEU A 132 -5.13 8.50 -5.52
N GLY A 133 -4.09 7.91 -4.97
CA GLY A 133 -3.96 6.48 -4.84
C GLY A 133 -4.72 5.97 -3.63
N ARG A 134 -5.27 4.79 -3.76
CA ARG A 134 -5.95 4.09 -2.67
C ARG A 134 -5.21 2.78 -2.43
N GLY A 135 -4.51 2.69 -1.29
CA GLY A 135 -3.71 1.53 -1.01
C GLY A 135 -2.65 1.31 -2.10
N CYS A 136 -1.87 2.34 -2.42
CA CYS A 136 -0.84 2.25 -3.47
C CYS A 136 0.28 1.28 -3.13
N LEU A 137 0.41 0.93 -1.86
CA LEU A 137 1.43 -0.02 -1.43
C LEU A 137 1.10 -1.42 -1.92
N GLU A 138 2.12 -2.16 -2.31
CA GLU A 138 1.97 -3.59 -2.58
C GLU A 138 1.66 -4.31 -1.26
N TRP A 139 0.95 -5.42 -1.35
CA TRP A 139 0.73 -6.24 -0.15
C TRP A 139 2.04 -6.98 0.20
N LEU A 140 2.21 -7.22 1.50
CA LEU A 140 3.37 -7.93 2.02
C LEU A 140 3.01 -9.36 2.48
N TYR A 141 1.94 -9.88 1.95
CA TYR A 141 1.50 -11.26 2.14
C TYR A 141 2.25 -12.12 1.12
N ILE A 142 3.31 -12.76 1.57
CA ILE A 142 4.29 -13.38 0.68
C ILE A 142 3.82 -14.78 0.24
N LYS A 143 3.19 -14.81 -0.93
CA LYS A 143 2.88 -16.02 -1.70
C LYS A 143 3.03 -15.68 -3.18
N PRO A 144 3.36 -16.65 -4.02
CA PRO A 144 3.34 -16.40 -5.47
C PRO A 144 1.98 -15.86 -5.92
N MET A 145 1.99 -14.87 -6.80
CA MET A 145 0.75 -14.22 -7.27
C MET A 145 -0.27 -15.26 -7.78
N GLN A 146 0.20 -16.23 -8.55
CA GLN A 146 -0.69 -17.27 -9.10
C GLN A 146 -1.36 -18.10 -8.00
N GLU A 147 -0.61 -18.42 -6.94
CA GLU A 147 -1.17 -19.14 -5.80
C GLU A 147 -2.27 -18.33 -5.10
N ILE A 148 -2.02 -17.02 -4.93
CA ILE A 148 -3.02 -16.10 -4.33
C ILE A 148 -4.30 -16.09 -5.18
N LEU A 149 -4.15 -15.99 -6.50
CA LEU A 149 -5.28 -15.91 -7.43
C LEU A 149 -6.08 -17.24 -7.49
N ASP A 150 -5.38 -18.35 -7.44
CA ASP A 150 -5.99 -19.69 -7.54
C ASP A 150 -6.61 -20.18 -6.22
N GLN A 151 -6.22 -19.57 -5.10
CA GLN A 151 -6.70 -20.00 -3.78
C GLN A 151 -8.20 -19.73 -3.62
N LYS A 152 -8.98 -20.81 -3.46
CA LYS A 152 -10.45 -20.75 -3.32
C LYS A 152 -10.93 -21.10 -1.91
N GLU A 153 -10.12 -21.86 -1.18
CA GLU A 153 -10.47 -22.31 0.17
C GLU A 153 -9.56 -21.66 1.21
N PHE A 154 -10.15 -21.26 2.30
CA PHE A 154 -9.48 -20.53 3.38
C PHE A 154 -9.87 -21.15 4.72
N PRO A 155 -9.32 -22.34 5.03
CA PRO A 155 -9.65 -22.99 6.30
C PRO A 155 -9.12 -22.17 7.47
N LYS A 156 -9.97 -21.88 8.46
CA LYS A 156 -9.64 -21.08 9.64
C LYS A 156 -9.79 -21.94 10.89
N THR A 157 -8.67 -22.23 11.53
CA THR A 157 -8.59 -23.10 12.71
C THR A 157 -8.33 -22.35 14.02
N LYS A 158 -8.00 -21.05 13.91
CA LYS A 158 -7.64 -20.17 15.03
C LYS A 158 -8.49 -18.91 15.02
N MET A 159 -8.59 -18.27 16.19
CA MET A 159 -9.50 -17.12 16.33
C MET A 159 -8.86 -15.80 15.94
N LEU A 160 -7.84 -15.34 16.65
CA LEU A 160 -7.38 -13.95 16.53
C LEU A 160 -5.86 -13.86 16.52
N SER A 161 -5.32 -13.04 15.64
CA SER A 161 -3.89 -12.74 15.59
C SER A 161 -3.63 -11.25 15.46
N THR A 162 -2.39 -10.87 15.68
CA THR A 162 -1.90 -9.52 15.37
C THR A 162 -0.40 -9.55 15.06
N ILE A 163 0.05 -8.59 14.25
CA ILE A 163 1.47 -8.35 14.01
C ILE A 163 1.80 -6.95 14.53
N CYS A 164 2.43 -6.90 15.70
CA CYS A 164 2.84 -5.64 16.32
C CYS A 164 4.22 -5.82 16.96
N SER A 165 5.21 -5.06 16.49
CA SER A 165 6.56 -5.11 17.01
C SER A 165 6.65 -4.52 18.44
N ALA A 166 7.73 -4.84 19.14
CA ALA A 166 8.01 -4.31 20.47
C ALA A 166 8.40 -2.81 20.48
N LYS A 167 8.39 -2.14 19.33
CA LYS A 167 8.73 -0.71 19.22
C LYS A 167 7.74 0.17 19.99
N GLN A 168 8.26 1.11 20.76
CA GLN A 168 7.45 2.00 21.60
C GLN A 168 7.79 3.48 21.39
N HIS A 169 8.11 3.88 20.17
CA HIS A 169 8.38 5.28 19.84
C HIS A 169 7.12 6.15 20.07
N THR A 170 7.28 7.25 20.82
CA THR A 170 6.16 8.12 21.19
C THR A 170 5.83 9.21 20.14
N HIS A 171 6.77 9.49 19.24
CA HIS A 171 6.53 10.47 18.15
C HIS A 171 5.71 9.89 16.99
N THR A 172 5.45 8.59 17.03
CA THR A 172 4.58 7.85 16.11
C THR A 172 3.55 7.10 16.94
N MET A 173 2.69 6.33 16.31
CA MET A 173 1.69 5.54 17.03
C MET A 173 2.22 4.21 17.57
N HIS A 174 3.53 3.96 17.48
CA HIS A 174 4.10 2.68 17.91
C HIS A 174 3.79 2.36 19.38
N LYS A 175 3.89 3.37 20.26
CA LYS A 175 3.59 3.14 21.69
C LYS A 175 2.11 2.81 21.89
N MET A 176 1.20 3.57 21.26
CA MET A 176 -0.24 3.31 21.38
C MET A 176 -0.64 1.93 20.83
N ARG A 177 -0.02 1.54 19.71
CA ARG A 177 -0.22 0.20 19.13
C ARG A 177 0.24 -0.88 20.11
N TYR A 178 1.43 -0.72 20.67
CA TYR A 178 1.99 -1.66 21.65
C TYR A 178 1.09 -1.76 22.89
N ASP A 179 0.69 -0.61 23.45
CA ASP A 179 -0.14 -0.56 24.66
C ASP A 179 -1.51 -1.22 24.43
N LEU A 180 -2.16 -0.93 23.30
CA LEU A 180 -3.42 -1.58 22.92
C LEU A 180 -3.23 -3.10 22.79
N THR A 181 -2.20 -3.51 22.03
CA THR A 181 -1.94 -4.94 21.81
C THR A 181 -1.67 -5.66 23.14
N ARG A 182 -0.85 -5.05 24.00
CA ARG A 182 -0.53 -5.63 25.31
C ARG A 182 -1.78 -5.77 26.18
N TYR A 183 -2.60 -4.72 26.24
CA TYR A 183 -3.85 -4.73 27.00
C TYR A 183 -4.77 -5.88 26.55
N LEU A 184 -4.88 -6.05 25.22
CA LEU A 184 -5.73 -7.10 24.63
C LEU A 184 -5.12 -8.51 24.86
N ALA A 185 -3.81 -8.66 24.71
CA ALA A 185 -3.13 -9.95 24.92
C ALA A 185 -3.27 -10.44 26.35
N ASP A 186 -3.26 -9.53 27.32
CA ASP A 186 -3.45 -9.87 28.74
C ASP A 186 -4.87 -10.37 29.06
N ARG A 187 -5.86 -10.14 28.16
CA ARG A 187 -7.29 -10.39 28.40
C ARG A 187 -7.94 -11.34 27.40
N LEU A 188 -7.31 -11.55 26.24
CA LEU A 188 -7.83 -12.41 25.17
C LEU A 188 -6.85 -13.59 24.99
N PRO A 189 -7.09 -14.73 25.66
CA PRO A 189 -6.21 -15.90 25.53
C PRO A 189 -6.16 -16.45 24.08
N GLU A 190 -7.15 -16.09 23.25
CA GLU A 190 -7.20 -16.47 21.84
C GLU A 190 -6.29 -15.62 20.95
N LEU A 191 -5.71 -14.53 21.46
CA LEU A 191 -4.88 -13.61 20.67
C LEU A 191 -3.45 -14.12 20.55
N ASP A 192 -3.06 -14.52 19.37
CA ASP A 192 -1.66 -14.81 19.04
C ASP A 192 -0.97 -13.52 18.60
N TRP A 193 0.03 -13.08 19.36
CA TRP A 193 0.76 -11.85 19.11
C TRP A 193 2.12 -12.15 18.47
N PHE A 194 2.29 -11.69 17.22
CA PHE A 194 3.51 -11.82 16.44
C PHE A 194 4.18 -10.46 16.24
N GLY A 195 5.46 -10.47 15.92
CA GLY A 195 6.19 -9.26 15.56
C GLY A 195 7.62 -9.24 16.05
N HIS A 196 8.41 -8.34 15.48
CA HIS A 196 9.82 -8.19 15.84
C HIS A 196 9.97 -7.83 17.31
N GLY A 197 10.79 -8.61 18.01
CA GLY A 197 11.00 -8.46 19.45
C GLY A 197 9.89 -9.08 20.32
N ILE A 198 8.94 -9.81 19.73
CA ILE A 198 7.86 -10.55 20.42
C ILE A 198 7.96 -12.03 20.01
N ARG A 199 7.25 -12.42 18.97
CA ARG A 199 7.34 -13.74 18.34
C ARG A 199 7.56 -13.49 16.85
N GLU A 200 8.81 -13.64 16.43
CA GLU A 200 9.21 -13.31 15.06
C GLU A 200 8.68 -14.33 14.07
N ILE A 201 8.36 -13.85 12.89
CA ILE A 201 7.88 -14.66 11.77
C ILE A 201 8.59 -14.21 10.49
N ASP A 202 8.93 -15.16 9.65
CA ASP A 202 9.55 -14.88 8.36
C ASP A 202 8.54 -14.45 7.31
N ASN A 203 7.28 -14.90 7.48
CA ASN A 203 6.21 -14.66 6.51
C ASN A 203 4.90 -14.35 7.24
N LYS A 204 4.19 -13.34 6.81
CA LYS A 204 2.91 -12.91 7.39
C LYS A 204 1.80 -13.96 7.27
N THR A 205 1.91 -14.91 6.33
CA THR A 205 0.94 -16.00 6.20
C THR A 205 0.77 -16.77 7.52
N VAL A 206 1.87 -16.93 8.28
CA VAL A 206 1.87 -17.59 9.60
C VAL A 206 0.89 -16.92 10.58
N ALA A 207 0.75 -15.60 10.46
CA ALA A 207 -0.11 -14.80 11.37
C ALA A 207 -1.51 -14.57 10.80
N MET A 208 -1.83 -15.07 9.60
CA MET A 208 -3.09 -14.72 8.95
C MET A 208 -3.87 -15.91 8.38
N ASP A 209 -3.18 -16.90 7.77
CA ASP A 209 -3.88 -17.96 7.01
C ASP A 209 -4.85 -18.75 7.87
N ASP A 210 -4.43 -19.14 9.08
CA ASP A 210 -5.25 -19.98 9.97
C ASP A 210 -6.28 -19.17 10.78
N TYR A 211 -6.24 -17.84 10.76
CA TYR A 211 -7.00 -17.00 11.70
C TYR A 211 -8.27 -16.42 11.08
N LYS A 212 -9.38 -16.49 11.83
CA LYS A 212 -10.65 -15.83 11.46
C LYS A 212 -10.51 -14.31 11.49
N TYR A 213 -9.83 -13.79 12.52
CA TYR A 213 -9.71 -12.35 12.78
C TYR A 213 -8.24 -11.93 12.84
N HIS A 214 -7.97 -10.69 12.45
CA HIS A 214 -6.64 -10.09 12.60
C HIS A 214 -6.77 -8.64 13.11
N LEU A 215 -6.04 -8.31 14.16
CA LEU A 215 -6.01 -6.93 14.67
C LEU A 215 -4.99 -6.13 13.85
N CYS A 216 -5.51 -5.27 12.98
CA CYS A 216 -4.73 -4.39 12.09
C CYS A 216 -4.65 -2.99 12.72
N VAL A 217 -3.49 -2.60 13.19
CA VAL A 217 -3.29 -1.26 13.78
C VAL A 217 -2.30 -0.47 12.92
N GLU A 218 -2.76 0.64 12.35
CA GLU A 218 -1.91 1.47 11.50
C GLU A 218 -0.88 2.25 12.33
N ASN A 219 0.22 2.61 11.67
CA ASN A 219 1.28 3.42 12.29
C ASN A 219 0.95 4.92 12.29
N HIS A 220 -0.02 5.32 11.46
CA HIS A 220 -0.39 6.73 11.26
C HIS A 220 -1.88 6.83 10.96
N LEU A 221 -2.53 7.86 11.51
CA LEU A 221 -3.94 8.16 11.25
C LEU A 221 -4.00 9.37 10.31
N GLU A 222 -3.95 9.12 9.03
CA GLU A 222 -4.07 10.16 7.99
C GLU A 222 -5.25 9.83 7.06
N PRO A 223 -5.96 10.84 6.58
CA PRO A 223 -7.05 10.59 5.63
C PRO A 223 -6.58 9.81 4.40
N HIS A 224 -7.38 8.84 4.00
CA HIS A 224 -7.15 8.00 2.81
C HIS A 224 -5.91 7.11 2.90
N HIS A 225 -5.20 7.10 4.04
CA HIS A 225 -3.99 6.31 4.23
C HIS A 225 -4.33 4.99 4.95
N TRP A 226 -4.28 3.91 4.20
CA TRP A 226 -4.29 2.54 4.73
C TRP A 226 -3.17 1.77 4.05
N THR A 227 -2.70 0.72 4.67
CA THR A 227 -1.44 0.09 4.27
C THR A 227 -1.61 -1.41 4.01
N GLU A 228 -0.51 -2.05 3.73
CA GLU A 228 -0.41 -3.50 3.58
C GLU A 228 -1.02 -4.27 4.76
N LYS A 229 -1.11 -3.67 5.94
CA LYS A 229 -1.72 -4.34 7.11
C LYS A 229 -3.16 -4.75 6.84
N LEU A 230 -3.89 -3.86 6.17
CA LEU A 230 -5.28 -4.12 5.83
C LEU A 230 -5.40 -5.00 4.57
N SER A 231 -4.61 -4.70 3.51
CA SER A 231 -4.65 -5.51 2.29
C SER A 231 -4.25 -6.95 2.54
N ASP A 232 -3.21 -7.20 3.37
CA ASP A 232 -2.77 -8.56 3.68
C ASP A 232 -3.87 -9.36 4.37
N ALA A 233 -4.61 -8.74 5.30
CA ALA A 233 -5.74 -9.39 5.97
C ALA A 233 -6.82 -9.80 4.96
N PHE A 234 -7.15 -8.93 4.00
CA PHE A 234 -8.12 -9.26 2.95
C PHE A 234 -7.60 -10.35 2.02
N VAL A 235 -6.33 -10.28 1.61
CA VAL A 235 -5.72 -11.33 0.75
C VAL A 235 -5.82 -12.69 1.45
N ALA A 236 -5.60 -12.74 2.75
CA ALA A 236 -5.70 -13.94 3.56
C ALA A 236 -7.14 -14.35 3.90
N MET A 237 -8.16 -13.61 3.46
CA MET A 237 -9.57 -13.86 3.82
C MET A 237 -9.80 -13.84 5.34
N THR A 238 -9.17 -12.89 6.02
CA THR A 238 -9.25 -12.71 7.48
C THR A 238 -10.03 -11.43 7.77
N LEU A 239 -10.97 -11.45 8.72
CA LEU A 239 -11.75 -10.26 9.08
C LEU A 239 -10.90 -9.33 9.95
N PRO A 240 -10.57 -8.12 9.48
CA PRO A 240 -9.75 -7.21 10.29
C PRO A 240 -10.55 -6.47 11.35
N PHE A 241 -10.05 -6.50 12.59
CA PHE A 241 -10.32 -5.47 13.58
C PHE A 241 -9.36 -4.33 13.24
N TYR A 242 -9.90 -3.20 12.86
CA TYR A 242 -9.09 -2.14 12.25
C TYR A 242 -9.02 -0.88 13.10
N ALA A 243 -7.80 -0.55 13.52
CA ALA A 243 -7.48 0.71 14.21
C ALA A 243 -6.66 1.59 13.25
N GLY A 244 -7.35 2.37 12.45
CA GLY A 244 -6.81 3.27 11.43
C GLY A 244 -7.80 4.38 11.15
N ASP A 245 -7.72 5.01 9.98
CA ASP A 245 -8.72 6.01 9.57
C ASP A 245 -10.07 5.31 9.37
N PRO A 246 -11.09 5.61 10.14
CA PRO A 246 -12.40 4.97 10.00
C PRO A 246 -13.09 5.24 8.66
N ARG A 247 -12.64 6.27 7.94
CA ARG A 247 -13.14 6.60 6.59
C ARG A 247 -12.57 5.72 5.49
N UNK A 248 -11.71 5.08 5.86
CA UNK A 248 -11.11 4.14 4.97
C UNK A 248 -12.06 3.08 4.47
N UNK A 249 -12.90 2.79 5.30
CA UNK A 249 -13.91 1.86 5.02
C UNK A 249 -14.92 2.37 4.01
N UNK A 250 -15.11 3.37 4.08
CA UNK A 250 -15.99 4.02 3.20
C UNK A 250 -15.36 4.37 1.88
N UNK A 251 -14.27 4.53 1.99
CA UNK A 251 -13.59 4.91 0.81
C UNK A 251 -12.95 3.77 0.10
N UNK A 252 -12.66 3.00 0.83
CA UNK A 252 -11.96 1.92 0.24
C UNK A 252 -12.89 0.83 -0.15
N UNK A 253 -13.59 0.85 -0.19
CA UNK A 253 -14.21 0.05 -0.53
C UNK A 253 -14.82 -1.09 -0.12
N UNK A 254 -14.46 -1.21 0.69
CA UNK A 254 -15.03 -2.33 1.03
C UNK A 254 -16.28 -1.97 1.66
N UNK A 255 -16.96 -2.50 1.47
CA UNK A 255 -17.91 -2.38 2.19
C UNK A 255 -17.52 -2.13 3.47
N PRO A 256 -18.32 -1.44 4.25
CA PRO A 256 -18.08 -1.26 5.69
C PRO A 256 -18.14 -2.57 6.48
N GLU A 257 -18.88 -3.51 5.94
CA GLU A 257 -19.00 -4.86 6.54
C GLU A 257 -17.70 -5.67 6.49
N SER A 258 -16.72 -5.25 5.67
CA SER A 258 -15.46 -6.01 5.54
C SER A 258 -14.46 -5.71 6.66
N ILE A 259 -14.73 -4.73 7.52
CA ILE A 259 -13.88 -4.38 8.67
C ILE A 259 -14.73 -4.19 9.92
N ILE A 260 -14.11 -4.34 11.09
CA ILE A 260 -14.72 -3.94 12.37
C ILE A 260 -13.81 -2.87 12.99
N PRO A 261 -14.23 -1.59 12.99
CA PRO A 261 -13.40 -0.54 13.58
C PRO A 261 -13.22 -0.71 15.08
N VAL A 262 -12.01 -0.49 15.56
CA VAL A 262 -11.70 -0.50 17.00
C VAL A 262 -10.93 0.76 17.38
N PRO A 263 -11.21 1.38 18.53
CA PRO A 263 -10.50 2.59 18.94
C PRO A 263 -9.11 2.26 19.49
N ILE A 264 -8.08 2.94 18.99
CA ILE A 264 -6.71 2.75 19.46
C ILE A 264 -6.48 3.42 20.83
N ASN A 265 -7.26 4.47 21.13
CA ASN A 265 -7.12 5.27 22.36
C ASN A 265 -8.00 4.79 23.52
N ASP A 266 -8.78 3.74 23.31
CA ASP A 266 -9.65 3.15 24.34
C ASP A 266 -9.54 1.62 24.29
N PRO A 267 -8.49 1.04 24.91
CA PRO A 267 -8.31 -0.43 24.90
C PRO A 267 -9.47 -1.21 25.53
N GLY A 268 -10.17 -0.63 26.53
CA GLY A 268 -11.33 -1.27 27.13
C GLY A 268 -12.47 -1.42 26.15
N LYS A 269 -12.78 -0.34 25.43
CA LYS A 269 -13.80 -0.37 24.39
C LYS A 269 -13.40 -1.29 23.22
N ALA A 270 -12.13 -1.29 22.84
CA ALA A 270 -11.61 -2.20 21.83
C ALA A 270 -11.83 -3.66 22.23
N PHE A 271 -11.53 -3.99 23.49
CA PHE A 271 -11.75 -5.33 24.04
C PHE A 271 -13.23 -5.74 23.95
N GLU A 272 -14.14 -4.87 24.38
CA GLU A 272 -15.60 -5.15 24.31
C GLU A 272 -16.03 -5.46 22.88
N ILE A 273 -15.60 -4.64 21.92
CA ILE A 273 -15.95 -4.81 20.49
C ILE A 273 -15.42 -6.14 19.97
N ILE A 274 -14.15 -6.45 20.25
CA ILE A 274 -13.49 -7.67 19.78
C ILE A 274 -14.15 -8.90 20.37
N ARG A 275 -14.36 -8.92 21.69
CA ARG A 275 -15.03 -10.04 22.38
C ARG A 275 -16.41 -10.30 21.81
N LYS A 276 -17.23 -9.23 21.74
CA LYS A 276 -18.59 -9.34 21.20
C LYS A 276 -18.59 -9.87 19.76
N ALA A 277 -17.71 -9.38 18.90
CA ALA A 277 -17.65 -9.81 17.50
C ALA A 277 -17.26 -11.29 17.37
N MET A 278 -16.34 -11.75 18.20
CA MET A 278 -15.95 -13.17 18.22
C MET A 278 -17.09 -14.06 18.74
N ASP A 279 -17.76 -13.64 19.83
CA ASP A 279 -18.86 -14.39 20.44
C ASP A 279 -20.07 -14.45 19.51
N ASP A 280 -20.33 -13.38 18.77
CA ASP A 280 -21.44 -13.29 17.80
C ASP A 280 -21.14 -14.02 16.47
N GLY A 281 -19.93 -14.49 16.24
CA GLY A 281 -19.55 -15.15 14.98
C GLY A 281 -19.55 -14.20 13.78
N GLU A 282 -19.06 -12.99 13.97
CA GLU A 282 -19.06 -11.96 12.91
C GLU A 282 -18.23 -12.36 11.68
N TYR A 283 -17.20 -13.18 11.85
CA TYR A 283 -16.40 -13.67 10.72
C TYR A 283 -17.28 -14.39 9.69
N GLU A 284 -18.08 -15.35 10.14
CA GLU A 284 -18.93 -16.15 9.26
C GLU A 284 -20.02 -15.29 8.57
N LYS A 285 -20.59 -14.36 9.32
CA LYS A 285 -21.63 -13.45 8.79
C LYS A 285 -21.07 -12.52 7.69
N ARG A 286 -19.81 -12.11 7.85
CA ARG A 286 -19.17 -11.11 6.97
C ARG A 286 -18.30 -11.71 5.86
N LEU A 287 -18.27 -13.04 5.72
CA LEU A 287 -17.50 -13.69 4.65
C LEU A 287 -17.76 -13.11 3.25
N PRO A 288 -19.01 -12.80 2.85
CA PRO A 288 -19.23 -12.19 1.53
C PRO A 288 -18.53 -10.85 1.37
N ALA A 289 -18.56 -10.00 2.41
CA ALA A 289 -17.91 -8.68 2.38
C ALA A 289 -16.38 -8.79 2.36
N ILE A 290 -15.81 -9.74 3.12
CA ILE A 290 -14.36 -10.00 3.10
C ILE A 290 -13.94 -10.46 1.71
N ARG A 291 -14.71 -11.34 1.08
CA ARG A 291 -14.45 -11.85 -0.26
C ARG A 291 -14.46 -10.71 -1.29
N GLU A 292 -15.43 -9.83 -1.20
CA GLU A 292 -15.50 -8.65 -2.07
C GLU A 292 -14.30 -7.72 -1.85
N ALA A 293 -13.92 -7.47 -0.59
CA ALA A 293 -12.75 -6.64 -0.26
C ALA A 293 -11.47 -7.27 -0.82
N ARG A 294 -11.33 -8.61 -0.72
CA ARG A 294 -10.20 -9.33 -1.31
C ARG A 294 -10.14 -9.11 -2.83
N CYS A 295 -11.28 -9.25 -3.52
CA CYS A 295 -11.34 -9.02 -4.97
C CYS A 295 -10.90 -7.58 -5.30
N LEU A 296 -11.39 -6.60 -4.55
CA LEU A 296 -11.02 -5.19 -4.77
C LEU A 296 -9.52 -4.94 -4.57
N VAL A 297 -8.90 -5.57 -3.56
CA VAL A 297 -7.44 -5.46 -3.36
C VAL A 297 -6.70 -6.10 -4.53
N LEU A 298 -7.10 -7.30 -4.93
CA LEU A 298 -6.42 -8.04 -6.00
C LEU A 298 -6.63 -7.42 -7.39
N GLU A 299 -7.78 -6.78 -7.63
CA GLU A 299 -8.12 -6.27 -8.97
C GLU A 299 -7.90 -4.76 -9.13
N LYS A 300 -7.98 -3.98 -8.04
CA LYS A 300 -8.12 -2.53 -8.17
C LYS A 300 -7.23 -1.73 -7.21
N TYR A 301 -7.12 -2.15 -5.95
CA TYR A 301 -6.46 -1.35 -4.91
C TYR A 301 -5.03 -1.82 -4.60
N ASN A 302 -4.27 -2.11 -5.66
CA ASN A 302 -2.84 -2.42 -5.55
C ASN A 302 -2.05 -1.52 -6.50
N MET A 303 -0.74 -1.47 -6.34
CA MET A 303 0.10 -0.58 -7.12
C MET A 303 0.09 -0.89 -8.62
N PHE A 304 -0.03 -2.17 -8.97
CA PHE A 304 0.01 -2.58 -10.39
C PHE A 304 -1.26 -2.13 -11.12
N ALA A 305 -2.43 -2.41 -10.53
CA ALA A 305 -3.72 -2.02 -11.09
C ALA A 305 -3.87 -0.50 -11.20
N GLN A 306 -3.47 0.23 -10.16
CA GLN A 306 -3.57 1.70 -10.16
C GLN A 306 -2.60 2.32 -11.16
N THR A 307 -1.38 1.77 -11.27
CA THR A 307 -0.39 2.22 -12.26
C THR A 307 -0.88 1.95 -13.68
N ALA A 308 -1.38 0.74 -13.95
CA ALA A 308 -1.94 0.40 -15.27
C ALA A 308 -3.08 1.36 -15.65
N THR A 309 -3.95 1.69 -14.69
CA THR A 309 -5.03 2.68 -14.91
C THR A 309 -4.46 4.04 -15.32
N VAL A 310 -3.40 4.51 -14.66
CA VAL A 310 -2.72 5.77 -15.01
C VAL A 310 -2.18 5.69 -16.44
N ILE A 311 -1.51 4.59 -16.78
CA ILE A 311 -0.89 4.38 -18.09
C ILE A 311 -1.96 4.36 -19.20
N HIS A 312 -3.03 3.60 -19.03
CA HIS A 312 -4.10 3.48 -20.04
C HIS A 312 -4.84 4.80 -20.25
N ASN A 313 -4.92 5.64 -19.23
CA ASN A 313 -5.57 6.96 -19.33
C ASN A 313 -4.63 8.06 -19.81
N HIS A 314 -3.35 7.77 -19.99
CA HIS A 314 -2.35 8.77 -20.39
C HIS A 314 -2.62 9.30 -21.82
N ARG A 315 -2.48 10.60 -21.98
CA ARG A 315 -2.66 11.30 -23.27
C ARG A 315 -1.48 12.27 -23.50
N GLY A 316 -0.27 11.76 -23.27
CA GLY A 316 0.94 12.56 -23.39
C GLY A 316 1.45 12.69 -24.81
N THR A 317 2.53 13.45 -24.96
CA THR A 317 3.14 13.76 -26.25
C THR A 317 3.96 12.60 -26.83
N GLY A 318 4.44 11.70 -25.98
CA GLY A 318 5.27 10.58 -26.41
C GLY A 318 6.64 10.98 -26.94
N ILE A 319 7.14 12.18 -26.63
CA ILE A 319 8.39 12.70 -27.17
C ILE A 319 9.54 12.44 -26.17
N VAL A 320 10.47 11.60 -26.57
CA VAL A 320 11.71 11.37 -25.80
C VAL A 320 12.59 12.63 -25.87
N ARG A 321 13.14 13.03 -24.73
CA ARG A 321 14.06 14.18 -24.65
C ARG A 321 15.49 13.69 -24.46
N PRO A 322 16.35 13.84 -25.45
CA PRO A 322 17.75 13.44 -25.31
C PRO A 322 18.43 14.07 -24.10
N GLY A 323 19.10 13.27 -23.31
CA GLY A 323 19.82 13.72 -22.11
C GLY A 323 18.93 13.93 -20.89
N ALA A 324 17.62 13.63 -20.97
CA ALA A 324 16.75 13.68 -19.79
C ALA A 324 17.19 12.67 -18.75
N VAL A 325 17.12 13.04 -17.47
CA VAL A 325 17.49 12.18 -16.37
C VAL A 325 16.48 12.34 -15.22
N LEU A 326 16.19 11.27 -14.52
CA LEU A 326 15.50 11.31 -13.24
C LEU A 326 16.57 11.30 -12.13
N LYS A 327 16.40 12.12 -11.12
CA LYS A 327 17.34 12.26 -10.01
C LYS A 327 16.70 11.90 -8.69
N GLY A 328 17.42 11.12 -7.91
CA GLY A 328 17.00 10.78 -6.55
C GLY A 328 16.98 12.02 -5.66
N ARG A 329 16.24 11.91 -4.58
CA ARG A 329 15.98 12.99 -3.62
C ARG A 329 17.28 13.58 -3.05
N HIS A 330 18.28 12.72 -2.74
CA HIS A 330 19.53 13.17 -2.12
C HIS A 330 20.42 13.96 -3.10
N VAL A 331 20.39 13.56 -4.36
CA VAL A 331 21.11 14.32 -5.42
C VAL A 331 20.49 15.71 -5.56
N LEU A 332 19.17 15.80 -5.57
CA LEU A 332 18.47 17.09 -5.68
C LEU A 332 18.76 18.01 -4.48
N ARG A 333 18.90 17.43 -3.28
CA ARG A 333 19.21 18.17 -2.05
C ARG A 333 20.62 18.78 -2.04
N LYS A 334 21.55 18.28 -2.85
CA LYS A 334 22.88 18.88 -2.97
C LYS A 334 22.82 20.29 -3.53
N ASN A 335 21.77 20.63 -4.27
CA ASN A 335 21.50 21.99 -4.70
C ASN A 335 20.90 22.78 -3.51
N PRO A 336 21.54 23.84 -3.03
CA PRO A 336 21.06 24.57 -1.84
C PRO A 336 19.67 25.18 -2.01
N VAL A 337 19.29 25.60 -3.22
CA VAL A 337 17.96 26.13 -3.50
C VAL A 337 16.88 25.06 -3.25
N ASN A 338 17.14 23.84 -3.74
CA ASN A 338 16.22 22.72 -3.52
C ASN A 338 16.13 22.32 -2.04
N ALA A 339 17.27 22.35 -1.33
CA ALA A 339 17.31 22.05 0.10
C ALA A 339 16.47 23.06 0.91
N VAL A 340 16.62 24.34 0.62
CA VAL A 340 15.84 25.42 1.26
C VAL A 340 14.34 25.26 0.94
N ARG A 341 13.99 24.99 -0.31
CA ARG A 341 12.58 24.77 -0.71
C ARG A 341 11.98 23.59 0.02
N GLU A 342 12.72 22.48 0.14
CA GLU A 342 12.23 21.30 0.88
C GLU A 342 12.00 21.61 2.36
N LEU A 343 12.88 22.43 2.96
CA LEU A 343 12.70 22.89 4.34
C LEU A 343 11.41 23.74 4.47
N ILE A 344 11.19 24.66 3.50
CA ILE A 344 9.96 25.47 3.47
C ILE A 344 8.72 24.60 3.35
N ASP A 345 8.72 23.64 2.43
CA ASP A 345 7.58 22.70 2.24
C ASP A 345 7.30 21.93 3.54
N THR A 346 8.35 21.48 4.22
CA THR A 346 8.25 20.76 5.50
C THR A 346 7.65 21.64 6.60
N LEU A 347 8.12 22.87 6.73
CA LEU A 347 7.62 23.82 7.73
C LEU A 347 6.16 24.18 7.44
N ALA A 348 5.82 24.42 6.18
CA ALA A 348 4.45 24.70 5.76
C ALA A 348 3.50 23.56 6.12
N TYR A 349 3.91 22.32 5.88
CA TYR A 349 3.12 21.14 6.29
C TYR A 349 2.93 21.11 7.81
N LYS A 350 4.01 21.30 8.58
CA LYS A 350 3.94 21.27 10.06
C LYS A 350 2.98 22.33 10.62
N ILE A 351 2.97 23.53 10.02
CA ILE A 351 2.06 24.62 10.41
C ILE A 351 0.61 24.22 10.10
N ARG A 352 0.35 23.71 8.89
CA ARG A 352 -1.01 23.28 8.48
C ARG A 352 -1.51 22.12 9.37
N SER A 353 -0.68 21.14 9.64
CA SER A 353 -1.07 19.96 10.43
C SER A 353 -1.39 20.34 11.89
N ARG A 354 -0.65 21.30 12.47
CA ARG A 354 -0.95 21.83 13.82
C ARG A 354 -2.31 22.53 13.85
N LYS A 355 -2.64 23.30 12.81
CA LYS A 355 -3.95 23.97 12.71
C LYS A 355 -5.09 22.96 12.61
N LYS A 356 -4.92 21.89 11.78
CA LYS A 356 -5.91 20.81 11.64
C LYS A 356 -6.19 20.13 12.98
N ARG A 357 -5.14 19.82 13.76
CA ARG A 357 -5.29 19.16 15.08
C ARG A 357 -6.02 20.02 16.11
N LYS A 358 -5.92 21.35 16.01
CA LYS A 358 -6.63 22.29 16.91
C LYS A 358 -8.12 22.41 16.58
N ILE A 359 -8.48 22.24 15.30
CA ILE A 359 -9.86 22.39 14.82
C ILE A 359 -10.66 21.08 15.04
N SER A 360 -9.99 19.95 14.93
CA SER A 360 -10.62 18.63 15.12
C SER A 360 -9.87 17.90 16.24
N PRO A 361 -10.26 18.05 17.50
CA PRO A 361 -9.68 17.24 18.57
C PRO A 361 -10.01 15.75 18.29
N PRO A 362 -9.19 14.85 18.77
CA PRO A 362 -9.42 13.42 18.54
C PRO A 362 -10.77 13.00 19.14
N ALA A 363 -11.56 12.28 18.34
CA ALA A 363 -12.84 11.73 18.76
C ALA A 363 -12.62 10.61 19.79
#